data_cbbf688685c05760ddc220558a84e1d4
#
_entry.id   cbbf688685c05760ddc220558a84e1d4
#
_cell.length_a   1.000
_cell.length_b   1.000
_cell.length_c   1.000
_cell.angle_alpha   90.00
_cell.angle_beta   90.00
_cell.angle_gamma   90.00
#
_symmetry.space_group_name_H-M   'P 1'
#
loop_
_entity.id
_entity.type
_entity.pdbx_description
1 polymer ?
#
loop_
_entity_poly.entity_id
_entity_poly.type
_entity_poly.pdbx_seq_one_letter_code
_entity_poly.pdbx_strand_id
1 'polypeptide(L)'
;MTLDLDRIVAIDVHTHAEVGRTGEDGLLPEWREAAQKYFGEGGTPTVEEVAAYYRERNMLAVVFTVDAETVTGRAAVRNEEILEVAAANPDVLIPFASVDPNRPNAVDEVRRLIRDTAVRGFKFHPNVQAFFPNDRAFYPIYEAIEEAGLPALFHTGHSGIGTGLPGGGGIRLKYSNPMHVDDVAVDFPGLTIVLAHPSFPWQDEAISVALHKQQVYIDLSGWSPKYFPPQLVRYANTQLRDRVLFGSDFPLITPDRWLADFAQADFKDEVRPLILKENAVRLLGLR
;
A
#
# COMPACT_ATOMS: atom_id res chain seq x y z
N MET A 1 -20.12 7.45 13.39
CA MET A 1 -20.64 6.09 13.52
C MET A 1 -19.51 5.20 13.99
N THR A 2 -19.78 4.25 14.89
CA THR A 2 -18.80 3.23 15.27
C THR A 2 -18.64 2.26 14.12
N LEU A 3 -17.42 1.87 13.80
CA LEU A 3 -17.10 0.86 12.80
C LEU A 3 -17.77 -0.47 13.16
N ASP A 4 -18.62 -0.98 12.27
CA ASP A 4 -19.31 -2.26 12.43
C ASP A 4 -18.63 -3.32 11.56
N LEU A 5 -17.65 -3.99 12.16
CA LEU A 5 -16.87 -5.01 11.46
C LEU A 5 -17.70 -6.21 10.99
N ASP A 6 -18.86 -6.48 11.59
CA ASP A 6 -19.68 -7.63 11.18
C ASP A 6 -20.35 -7.40 9.82
N ARG A 7 -20.56 -6.14 9.45
CA ARG A 7 -21.08 -5.76 8.14
C ARG A 7 -20.02 -5.67 7.05
N ILE A 8 -18.76 -5.53 7.44
CA ILE A 8 -17.65 -5.40 6.49
C ILE A 8 -17.31 -6.76 5.89
N VAL A 9 -17.35 -6.84 4.56
CA VAL A 9 -17.08 -8.09 3.82
C VAL A 9 -15.59 -8.26 3.50
N ALA A 10 -14.85 -7.17 3.31
CA ALA A 10 -13.41 -7.18 3.06
C ALA A 10 -12.75 -5.85 3.48
N ILE A 11 -11.46 -5.88 3.74
CA ILE A 11 -10.62 -4.69 4.00
C ILE A 11 -9.53 -4.63 2.93
N ASP A 12 -9.64 -3.64 2.07
CA ASP A 12 -8.64 -3.36 1.04
C ASP A 12 -7.52 -2.52 1.67
N VAL A 13 -6.34 -3.12 1.81
CA VAL A 13 -5.21 -2.43 2.46
C VAL A 13 -4.41 -1.56 1.49
N HIS A 14 -4.83 -1.45 0.22
CA HIS A 14 -4.07 -0.76 -0.81
C HIS A 14 -4.95 -0.01 -1.79
N THR A 15 -5.26 1.24 -1.46
CA THR A 15 -6.06 2.11 -2.33
C THR A 15 -5.45 3.50 -2.44
N HIS A 16 -5.49 4.06 -3.64
CA HIS A 16 -4.92 5.36 -3.93
C HIS A 16 -6.00 6.43 -4.08
N ALA A 17 -5.79 7.59 -3.45
CA ALA A 17 -6.39 8.84 -3.85
C ALA A 17 -5.44 9.49 -4.88
N GLU A 18 -5.93 9.71 -6.10
CA GLU A 18 -5.09 10.09 -7.24
C GLU A 18 -5.08 11.60 -7.51
N VAL A 19 -6.16 12.27 -7.14
CA VAL A 19 -6.33 13.71 -7.36
C VAL A 19 -6.89 14.37 -6.10
N GLY A 20 -6.28 15.49 -5.71
CA GLY A 20 -6.77 16.34 -4.62
C GLY A 20 -7.93 17.25 -5.07
N ARG A 21 -8.66 17.79 -4.10
CA ARG A 21 -9.82 18.69 -4.32
C ARG A 21 -9.49 19.92 -5.15
N THR A 22 -8.24 20.40 -5.12
CA THR A 22 -7.77 21.55 -5.86
C THR A 22 -6.93 21.17 -7.09
N GLY A 23 -6.93 19.87 -7.44
CA GLY A 23 -6.34 19.35 -8.65
C GLY A 23 -4.86 18.94 -8.49
N GLU A 24 -4.38 18.74 -7.26
CA GLU A 24 -3.07 18.17 -7.02
C GLU A 24 -3.01 16.75 -7.59
N ASP A 25 -1.96 16.51 -8.38
CA ASP A 25 -1.66 15.23 -9.02
C ASP A 25 -0.14 15.05 -8.97
N GLY A 26 0.32 14.19 -8.06
CA GLY A 26 1.73 13.98 -7.77
C GLY A 26 2.50 13.24 -8.87
N LEU A 27 1.81 12.62 -9.83
CA LEU A 27 2.47 11.91 -10.93
C LEU A 27 2.78 12.84 -12.12
N LEU A 28 3.86 12.53 -12.83
CA LEU A 28 4.11 13.13 -14.13
C LEU A 28 3.02 12.66 -15.12
N PRO A 29 2.53 13.54 -16.03
CA PRO A 29 1.48 13.18 -16.98
C PRO A 29 1.82 11.94 -17.80
N GLU A 30 3.08 11.83 -18.27
CA GLU A 30 3.56 10.69 -19.03
C GLU A 30 3.62 9.39 -18.21
N TRP A 31 3.86 9.48 -16.90
CA TRP A 31 3.83 8.33 -16.00
C TRP A 31 2.39 7.83 -15.80
N ARG A 32 1.46 8.77 -15.62
CA ARG A 32 0.03 8.46 -15.51
C ARG A 32 -0.49 7.79 -16.79
N GLU A 33 -0.19 8.37 -17.94
CA GLU A 33 -0.58 7.80 -19.24
C GLU A 33 -0.01 6.38 -19.42
N ALA A 34 1.27 6.18 -19.07
CA ALA A 34 1.91 4.87 -19.13
C ALA A 34 1.24 3.84 -18.21
N ALA A 35 0.92 4.22 -16.97
CA ALA A 35 0.22 3.37 -16.02
C ALA A 35 -1.19 3.00 -16.52
N GLN A 36 -1.96 3.98 -17.01
CA GLN A 36 -3.29 3.76 -17.59
C GLN A 36 -3.23 2.80 -18.79
N LYS A 37 -2.23 2.96 -19.65
CA LYS A 37 -2.03 2.05 -20.79
C LYS A 37 -1.68 0.62 -20.36
N TYR A 38 -0.92 0.48 -19.27
CA TYR A 38 -0.48 -0.81 -18.75
C TYR A 38 -1.61 -1.58 -18.04
N PHE A 39 -2.39 -0.91 -17.20
CA PHE A 39 -3.46 -1.53 -16.41
C PHE A 39 -4.83 -1.50 -17.09
N GLY A 40 -5.03 -0.66 -18.10
CA GLY A 40 -6.32 -0.27 -18.66
C GLY A 40 -6.81 1.03 -18.04
N GLU A 41 -8.03 1.44 -18.38
CA GLU A 41 -8.61 2.68 -17.86
C GLU A 41 -8.87 2.59 -16.35
N GLY A 42 -7.94 3.10 -15.56
CA GLY A 42 -8.15 3.45 -14.16
C GLY A 42 -8.64 4.90 -14.06
N GLY A 43 -9.58 5.17 -13.18
CA GLY A 43 -10.00 6.54 -12.87
C GLY A 43 -8.92 7.32 -12.12
N THR A 44 -9.22 8.59 -11.84
CA THR A 44 -8.42 9.44 -10.94
C THR A 44 -9.31 9.89 -9.78
N PRO A 45 -9.67 8.97 -8.85
CA PRO A 45 -10.63 9.28 -7.81
C PRO A 45 -10.06 10.25 -6.77
N THR A 46 -10.92 11.15 -6.30
CA THR A 46 -10.71 11.90 -5.06
C THR A 46 -10.91 10.99 -3.85
N VAL A 47 -10.51 11.44 -2.67
CA VAL A 47 -10.70 10.67 -1.42
C VAL A 47 -12.18 10.41 -1.14
N GLU A 48 -13.06 11.38 -1.44
CA GLU A 48 -14.52 11.26 -1.29
C GLU A 48 -15.11 10.20 -2.23
N GLU A 49 -14.62 10.14 -3.47
CA GLU A 49 -15.06 9.13 -4.43
C GLU A 49 -14.62 7.74 -4.01
N VAL A 50 -13.42 7.60 -3.43
CA VAL A 50 -12.97 6.35 -2.79
C VAL A 50 -13.94 5.96 -1.67
N ALA A 51 -14.28 6.89 -0.76
CA ALA A 51 -15.19 6.61 0.34
C ALA A 51 -16.57 6.14 -0.15
N ALA A 52 -17.14 6.81 -1.15
CA ALA A 52 -18.42 6.44 -1.73
C ALA A 52 -18.37 5.04 -2.36
N TYR A 53 -17.34 4.76 -3.16
CA TYR A 53 -17.14 3.50 -3.86
C TYR A 53 -17.08 2.30 -2.91
N TYR A 54 -16.27 2.41 -1.83
CA TYR A 54 -16.09 1.32 -0.86
C TYR A 54 -17.31 1.14 0.06
N ARG A 55 -18.00 2.23 0.41
CA ARG A 55 -19.22 2.18 1.22
C ARG A 55 -20.34 1.40 0.54
N GLU A 56 -20.56 1.60 -0.77
CA GLU A 56 -21.54 0.83 -1.56
C GLU A 56 -21.29 -0.67 -1.53
N ARG A 57 -20.03 -1.08 -1.26
CA ARG A 57 -19.61 -2.49 -1.24
C ARG A 57 -19.50 -3.09 0.15
N ASN A 58 -19.83 -2.33 1.19
CA ASN A 58 -19.60 -2.72 2.58
C ASN A 58 -18.14 -3.16 2.82
N MET A 59 -17.17 -2.42 2.29
CA MET A 59 -15.75 -2.68 2.43
C MET A 59 -15.06 -1.50 3.12
N LEU A 60 -13.95 -1.77 3.82
CA LEU A 60 -13.03 -0.73 4.27
C LEU A 60 -11.91 -0.54 3.25
N ALA A 61 -11.41 0.68 3.17
CA ALA A 61 -10.25 1.04 2.36
C ALA A 61 -9.17 1.71 3.22
N VAL A 62 -7.96 1.17 3.19
CA VAL A 62 -6.77 1.92 3.58
C VAL A 62 -6.42 2.84 2.42
N VAL A 63 -6.59 4.15 2.63
CA VAL A 63 -6.43 5.15 1.58
C VAL A 63 -5.19 6.01 1.83
N PHE A 64 -4.43 6.25 0.76
CA PHE A 64 -3.20 7.05 0.76
C PHE A 64 -2.93 7.66 -0.61
N THR A 65 -1.95 8.54 -0.65
CA THR A 65 -1.28 9.03 -1.85
C THR A 65 0.16 8.51 -1.92
N VAL A 66 0.90 8.93 -2.94
CA VAL A 66 2.37 8.77 -3.01
C VAL A 66 2.99 10.16 -3.17
N ASP A 67 3.63 10.64 -2.10
CA ASP A 67 4.37 11.91 -2.13
C ASP A 67 5.80 11.68 -2.62
N ALA A 68 6.08 12.15 -3.83
CA ALA A 68 7.38 12.06 -4.48
C ALA A 68 7.78 13.42 -5.11
N GLU A 69 7.44 14.51 -4.45
CA GLU A 69 7.62 15.86 -4.99
C GLU A 69 9.08 16.20 -5.33
N THR A 70 10.05 15.65 -4.58
CA THR A 70 11.48 15.85 -4.88
C THR A 70 11.91 15.24 -6.23
N VAL A 71 11.21 14.20 -6.68
CA VAL A 71 11.46 13.52 -7.95
C VAL A 71 10.63 14.12 -9.08
N THR A 72 9.34 14.35 -8.83
CA THR A 72 8.38 14.76 -9.86
C THR A 72 8.28 16.30 -10.02
N GLY A 73 8.68 17.05 -9.00
CA GLY A 73 8.43 18.50 -8.92
C GLY A 73 6.93 18.85 -8.78
N ARG A 74 6.07 17.88 -8.44
CA ARG A 74 4.62 18.03 -8.37
C ARG A 74 4.12 17.66 -6.98
N ALA A 75 3.23 18.48 -6.43
CA ALA A 75 2.58 18.19 -5.17
C ALA A 75 1.57 17.04 -5.34
N ALA A 76 1.67 16.03 -4.47
CA ALA A 76 0.67 14.98 -4.34
C ALA A 76 -0.58 15.48 -3.59
N VAL A 77 -1.62 14.67 -3.53
CA VAL A 77 -2.75 14.89 -2.62
C VAL A 77 -2.21 15.08 -1.20
N ARG A 78 -2.66 16.13 -0.51
CA ARG A 78 -2.14 16.43 0.82
C ARG A 78 -2.60 15.40 1.86
N ASN A 79 -1.69 15.02 2.75
CA ASN A 79 -2.03 14.12 3.86
C ASN A 79 -3.19 14.65 4.71
N GLU A 80 -3.25 15.98 4.93
CA GLU A 80 -4.33 16.63 5.67
C GLU A 80 -5.70 16.42 5.02
N GLU A 81 -5.77 16.46 3.68
CA GLU A 81 -7.02 16.21 2.95
C GLU A 81 -7.49 14.77 3.14
N ILE A 82 -6.57 13.79 3.01
CA ILE A 82 -6.87 12.37 3.25
C ILE A 82 -7.37 12.16 4.68
N LEU A 83 -6.69 12.74 5.66
CA LEU A 83 -7.05 12.64 7.08
C LEU A 83 -8.39 13.30 7.39
N GLU A 84 -8.66 14.47 6.82
CA GLU A 84 -9.93 15.18 6.98
C GLU A 84 -11.11 14.38 6.42
N VAL A 85 -10.97 13.87 5.17
CA VAL A 85 -12.01 13.08 4.54
C VAL A 85 -12.22 11.76 5.27
N ALA A 86 -11.15 11.09 5.71
CA ALA A 86 -11.25 9.87 6.50
C ALA A 86 -11.95 10.12 7.85
N ALA A 87 -11.65 11.23 8.53
CA ALA A 87 -12.33 11.61 9.77
C ALA A 87 -13.84 11.85 9.58
N ALA A 88 -14.24 12.34 8.40
CA ALA A 88 -15.64 12.49 8.02
C ALA A 88 -16.31 11.17 7.57
N ASN A 89 -15.50 10.14 7.24
CA ASN A 89 -15.94 8.83 6.73
C ASN A 89 -15.32 7.66 7.52
N PRO A 90 -15.39 7.66 8.88
CA PRO A 90 -14.72 6.66 9.72
C PRO A 90 -15.33 5.26 9.64
N ASP A 91 -16.48 5.13 8.98
CA ASP A 91 -17.18 3.88 8.69
C ASP A 91 -16.56 3.11 7.53
N VAL A 92 -15.70 3.75 6.71
CA VAL A 92 -15.21 3.18 5.46
C VAL A 92 -13.73 3.46 5.17
N LEU A 93 -13.14 4.55 5.67
CA LEU A 93 -11.76 4.92 5.38
C LEU A 93 -10.83 4.75 6.58
N ILE A 94 -9.63 4.24 6.30
CA ILE A 94 -8.50 4.15 7.22
C ILE A 94 -7.35 4.94 6.59
N PRO A 95 -6.97 6.10 7.13
CA PRO A 95 -6.00 6.96 6.47
C PRO A 95 -4.56 6.53 6.75
N PHE A 96 -3.79 6.30 5.70
CA PHE A 96 -2.34 6.27 5.74
C PHE A 96 -1.79 7.56 5.15
N ALA A 97 -0.63 7.98 5.64
CA ALA A 97 0.10 9.11 5.08
C ALA A 97 1.21 8.66 4.13
N SER A 98 1.64 9.54 3.26
CA SER A 98 2.88 9.40 2.50
C SER A 98 3.71 10.66 2.68
N VAL A 99 5.00 10.48 2.96
CA VAL A 99 5.96 11.57 3.08
C VAL A 99 7.13 11.25 2.16
N ASP A 100 7.54 12.20 1.35
CA ASP A 100 8.73 12.06 0.50
C ASP A 100 9.97 12.01 1.40
N PRO A 101 10.67 10.86 1.49
CA PRO A 101 11.78 10.68 2.41
C PRO A 101 13.00 11.55 2.06
N ASN A 102 13.09 12.03 0.83
CA ASN A 102 14.20 12.87 0.38
C ASN A 102 14.06 14.35 0.78
N ARG A 103 12.94 14.75 1.39
CA ARG A 103 12.81 16.12 1.91
C ARG A 103 13.63 16.29 3.18
N PRO A 104 14.30 17.46 3.36
CA PRO A 104 15.10 17.72 4.57
C PRO A 104 14.32 17.63 5.89
N ASN A 105 13.01 17.89 5.85
CA ASN A 105 12.11 17.89 7.00
C ASN A 105 11.23 16.61 7.09
N ALA A 106 11.54 15.55 6.35
CA ALA A 106 10.71 14.35 6.28
C ALA A 106 10.44 13.72 7.66
N VAL A 107 11.45 13.63 8.51
CA VAL A 107 11.32 13.09 9.88
C VAL A 107 10.39 13.94 10.73
N ASP A 108 10.54 15.27 10.67
CA ASP A 108 9.71 16.21 11.45
C ASP A 108 8.25 16.13 10.98
N GLU A 109 8.04 15.97 9.69
CA GLU A 109 6.71 15.81 9.11
C GLU A 109 6.05 14.50 9.54
N VAL A 110 6.78 13.39 9.51
CA VAL A 110 6.28 12.10 10.03
C VAL A 110 5.91 12.22 11.51
N ARG A 111 6.78 12.80 12.34
CA ARG A 111 6.51 13.03 13.77
C ARG A 111 5.32 13.96 14.01
N ARG A 112 5.16 14.99 13.18
CA ARG A 112 4.00 15.88 13.23
C ARG A 112 2.70 15.12 12.92
N LEU A 113 2.67 14.37 11.84
CA LEU A 113 1.50 13.57 11.45
C LEU A 113 1.10 12.58 12.55
N ILE A 114 2.07 11.89 13.14
CA ILE A 114 1.84 10.95 14.25
C ILE A 114 1.25 11.67 15.48
N ARG A 115 1.82 12.81 15.86
CA ARG A 115 1.42 13.53 17.08
C ARG A 115 0.09 14.26 16.94
N ASP A 116 -0.14 14.88 15.79
CA ASP A 116 -1.20 15.90 15.64
C ASP A 116 -2.41 15.39 14.85
N THR A 117 -2.38 14.14 14.34
CA THR A 117 -3.44 13.62 13.49
C THR A 117 -3.86 12.19 13.88
N ALA A 118 -4.90 11.68 13.18
CA ALA A 118 -5.39 10.32 13.33
C ALA A 118 -4.79 9.37 12.26
N VAL A 119 -3.55 9.60 11.84
CA VAL A 119 -2.86 8.71 10.89
C VAL A 119 -2.79 7.28 11.42
N ARG A 120 -3.00 6.30 10.55
CA ARG A 120 -3.04 4.87 10.91
C ARG A 120 -1.91 4.06 10.31
N GLY A 121 -1.00 4.67 9.54
CA GLY A 121 0.17 4.05 8.93
C GLY A 121 0.80 4.94 7.87
N PHE A 122 1.87 4.44 7.25
CA PHE A 122 2.62 5.20 6.25
C PHE A 122 2.85 4.37 4.98
N LYS A 123 2.69 5.01 3.82
CA LYS A 123 2.99 4.45 2.49
C LYS A 123 4.32 4.98 1.97
N PHE A 124 5.16 4.07 1.48
CA PHE A 124 6.38 4.37 0.74
C PHE A 124 6.34 3.71 -0.64
N HIS A 125 6.88 4.41 -1.63
CA HIS A 125 7.01 3.89 -3.00
C HIS A 125 8.46 4.09 -3.49
N PRO A 126 9.39 3.21 -3.12
CA PRO A 126 10.83 3.41 -3.34
C PRO A 126 11.22 3.70 -4.79
N ASN A 127 10.54 3.10 -5.77
CA ASN A 127 10.79 3.37 -7.20
C ASN A 127 10.48 4.81 -7.59
N VAL A 128 9.30 5.31 -7.17
CA VAL A 128 8.80 6.64 -7.52
C VAL A 128 9.49 7.71 -6.70
N GLN A 129 9.73 7.43 -5.42
CA GLN A 129 10.43 8.32 -4.48
C GLN A 129 11.97 8.26 -4.63
N ALA A 130 12.49 7.35 -5.47
CA ALA A 130 13.91 7.20 -5.82
C ALA A 130 14.85 7.03 -4.62
N PHE A 131 14.53 6.12 -3.68
CA PHE A 131 15.36 5.84 -2.51
C PHE A 131 15.50 4.33 -2.23
N PHE A 132 16.59 3.95 -1.58
CA PHE A 132 16.74 2.60 -1.04
C PHE A 132 16.17 2.55 0.38
N PRO A 133 15.21 1.65 0.68
CA PRO A 133 14.64 1.53 2.03
C PRO A 133 15.69 1.30 3.12
N ASN A 134 16.76 0.58 2.82
CA ASN A 134 17.84 0.26 3.76
C ASN A 134 18.94 1.31 3.84
N ASP A 135 18.82 2.47 3.19
CA ASP A 135 19.73 3.57 3.42
C ASP A 135 19.47 4.17 4.81
N ARG A 136 20.53 4.18 5.64
CA ARG A 136 20.45 4.63 7.03
C ARG A 136 20.05 6.10 7.20
N ALA A 137 20.15 6.89 6.14
CA ALA A 137 19.65 8.28 6.14
C ALA A 137 18.14 8.37 6.40
N PHE A 138 17.37 7.32 6.04
CA PHE A 138 15.91 7.28 6.21
C PHE A 138 15.46 6.57 7.50
N TYR A 139 16.37 5.94 8.24
CA TYR A 139 16.06 5.19 9.47
C TYR A 139 15.33 6.01 10.55
N PRO A 140 15.63 7.30 10.76
CA PRO A 140 14.87 8.11 11.71
C PRO A 140 13.36 8.23 11.40
N ILE A 141 12.96 8.01 10.14
CA ILE A 141 11.55 7.92 9.74
C ILE A 141 10.93 6.64 10.29
N TYR A 142 11.60 5.50 10.10
CA TYR A 142 11.11 4.20 10.57
C TYR A 142 11.09 4.09 12.09
N GLU A 143 12.09 4.67 12.76
CA GLU A 143 12.12 4.79 14.23
C GLU A 143 10.87 5.50 14.75
N ALA A 144 10.49 6.64 14.17
CA ALA A 144 9.31 7.38 14.56
C ALA A 144 8.00 6.58 14.33
N ILE A 145 7.93 5.80 13.24
CA ILE A 145 6.76 4.97 12.91
C ILE A 145 6.67 3.77 13.85
N GLU A 146 7.81 3.11 14.15
CA GLU A 146 7.89 1.99 15.09
C GLU A 146 7.51 2.42 16.50
N GLU A 147 8.06 3.54 17.02
CA GLU A 147 7.73 4.10 18.32
C GLU A 147 6.22 4.39 18.47
N ALA A 148 5.57 4.78 17.40
CA ALA A 148 4.13 5.02 17.36
C ALA A 148 3.30 3.72 17.23
N GLY A 149 3.92 2.57 17.01
CA GLY A 149 3.24 1.29 16.78
C GLY A 149 2.43 1.26 15.49
N LEU A 150 2.79 2.06 14.49
CA LEU A 150 2.10 2.17 13.21
C LEU A 150 2.75 1.28 12.14
N PRO A 151 1.99 0.76 11.17
CA PRO A 151 2.55 0.01 10.06
C PRO A 151 3.17 0.90 8.98
N ALA A 152 4.21 0.36 8.32
CA ALA A 152 4.82 0.90 7.12
C ALA A 152 4.56 -0.01 5.92
N LEU A 153 3.93 0.52 4.87
CA LEU A 153 3.61 -0.19 3.64
C LEU A 153 4.57 0.25 2.55
N PHE A 154 5.39 -0.68 2.06
CA PHE A 154 6.37 -0.44 1.00
C PHE A 154 5.93 -1.05 -0.32
N HIS A 155 5.92 -0.26 -1.38
CA HIS A 155 5.87 -0.82 -2.72
C HIS A 155 7.09 -1.72 -2.96
N THR A 156 6.86 -2.94 -3.43
CA THR A 156 7.92 -3.90 -3.78
C THR A 156 7.67 -4.53 -5.15
N GLY A 157 8.76 -4.82 -5.85
CA GLY A 157 8.69 -5.43 -7.18
C GLY A 157 8.58 -4.44 -8.33
N HIS A 158 8.03 -4.92 -9.42
CA HIS A 158 7.79 -4.18 -10.65
C HIS A 158 6.78 -3.05 -10.43
N SER A 159 6.98 -1.93 -11.14
CA SER A 159 6.04 -0.82 -11.17
C SER A 159 5.42 -0.69 -12.56
N GLY A 160 4.09 -0.52 -12.60
CA GLY A 160 3.40 -0.13 -13.83
C GLY A 160 3.68 1.31 -14.24
N ILE A 161 4.06 2.17 -13.28
CA ILE A 161 4.44 3.56 -13.52
C ILE A 161 5.72 3.60 -14.35
N GLY A 162 5.69 4.33 -15.46
CA GLY A 162 6.80 4.44 -16.40
C GLY A 162 6.98 3.26 -17.37
N THR A 163 6.19 2.20 -17.23
CA THR A 163 6.26 1.02 -18.11
C THR A 163 5.98 1.39 -19.56
N GLY A 164 6.88 0.97 -20.46
CA GLY A 164 6.79 1.25 -21.89
C GLY A 164 7.35 2.61 -22.32
N LEU A 165 7.72 3.48 -21.40
CA LEU A 165 8.42 4.73 -21.72
C LEU A 165 9.91 4.50 -21.98
N PRO A 166 10.57 5.35 -22.79
CA PRO A 166 12.01 5.31 -22.95
C PRO A 166 12.71 5.39 -21.57
N GLY A 167 13.63 4.44 -21.31
CA GLY A 167 14.29 4.34 -20.01
C GLY A 167 13.35 4.14 -18.81
N GLY A 168 12.12 3.64 -19.05
CA GLY A 168 11.11 3.46 -18.01
C GLY A 168 10.66 4.77 -17.36
N GLY A 169 10.71 5.90 -18.10
CA GLY A 169 10.43 7.22 -17.56
C GLY A 169 11.38 7.66 -16.43
N GLY A 170 12.58 7.07 -16.34
CA GLY A 170 13.56 7.34 -15.29
C GLY A 170 13.41 6.47 -14.02
N ILE A 171 12.37 5.65 -13.94
CA ILE A 171 12.10 4.75 -12.81
C ILE A 171 13.18 3.67 -12.71
N ARG A 172 13.72 3.46 -11.52
CA ARG A 172 14.70 2.39 -11.23
C ARG A 172 14.07 1.32 -10.37
N LEU A 173 13.80 0.16 -10.96
CA LEU A 173 13.15 -0.98 -10.28
C LEU A 173 13.93 -1.50 -9.08
N LYS A 174 15.26 -1.39 -9.09
CA LYS A 174 16.13 -1.87 -8.01
C LYS A 174 15.77 -1.34 -6.62
N TYR A 175 15.18 -0.16 -6.52
CA TYR A 175 14.78 0.43 -5.24
C TYR A 175 13.67 -0.37 -4.53
N SER A 176 12.88 -1.12 -5.28
CA SER A 176 11.75 -1.92 -4.75
C SER A 176 12.05 -3.41 -4.63
N ASN A 177 13.33 -3.80 -4.62
CA ASN A 177 13.68 -5.18 -4.25
C ASN A 177 13.36 -5.40 -2.75
N PRO A 178 12.52 -6.40 -2.39
CA PRO A 178 12.12 -6.66 -1.01
C PRO A 178 13.29 -6.95 -0.06
N MET A 179 14.46 -7.34 -0.57
CA MET A 179 15.66 -7.54 0.24
C MET A 179 16.18 -6.24 0.89
N HIS A 180 15.86 -5.07 0.35
CA HIS A 180 16.14 -3.80 1.05
C HIS A 180 15.24 -3.61 2.27
N VAL A 181 14.04 -4.15 2.24
CA VAL A 181 13.11 -4.12 3.38
C VAL A 181 13.48 -5.19 4.41
N ASP A 182 14.17 -6.27 4.00
CA ASP A 182 14.74 -7.27 4.92
C ASP A 182 15.67 -6.62 5.95
N ASP A 183 16.58 -5.74 5.51
CA ASP A 183 17.48 -5.00 6.39
C ASP A 183 16.71 -4.10 7.37
N VAL A 184 15.69 -3.38 6.89
CA VAL A 184 14.81 -2.54 7.73
C VAL A 184 14.10 -3.39 8.79
N ALA A 185 13.59 -4.55 8.41
CA ALA A 185 12.88 -5.45 9.34
C ALA A 185 13.82 -6.08 10.40
N VAL A 186 15.11 -6.17 10.13
CA VAL A 186 16.14 -6.59 11.13
C VAL A 186 16.41 -5.47 12.12
N ASP A 187 16.61 -4.26 11.60
CA ASP A 187 17.02 -3.11 12.42
C ASP A 187 15.85 -2.51 13.22
N PHE A 188 14.58 -2.74 12.78
CA PHE A 188 13.33 -2.31 13.43
C PHE A 188 12.39 -3.50 13.70
N PRO A 189 12.69 -4.35 14.71
CA PRO A 189 11.91 -5.57 14.96
C PRO A 189 10.48 -5.32 15.49
N GLY A 190 10.18 -4.13 15.98
CA GLY A 190 8.85 -3.70 16.41
C GLY A 190 8.02 -3.08 15.29
N LEU A 191 8.63 -2.72 14.16
CA LEU A 191 7.94 -2.11 13.04
C LEU A 191 7.11 -3.15 12.28
N THR A 192 5.80 -2.99 12.24
CA THR A 192 4.94 -3.77 11.33
C THR A 192 5.15 -3.32 9.91
N ILE A 193 5.54 -4.23 9.02
CA ILE A 193 5.85 -3.94 7.62
C ILE A 193 4.90 -4.71 6.70
N VAL A 194 4.40 -4.02 5.67
CA VAL A 194 3.66 -4.63 4.57
C VAL A 194 4.44 -4.49 3.28
N LEU A 195 4.81 -5.61 2.65
CA LEU A 195 5.36 -5.66 1.30
C LEU A 195 4.19 -5.64 0.33
N ALA A 196 4.04 -4.54 -0.41
CA ALA A 196 2.96 -4.41 -1.37
C ALA A 196 3.26 -5.22 -2.63
N HIS A 197 2.20 -5.83 -3.14
CA HIS A 197 2.18 -6.66 -4.34
C HIS A 197 2.84 -8.04 -4.17
N PRO A 198 2.63 -8.98 -5.13
CA PRO A 198 3.39 -10.23 -5.22
C PRO A 198 4.88 -10.06 -5.45
N SER A 199 5.38 -8.82 -5.61
CA SER A 199 6.79 -8.44 -5.74
C SER A 199 7.51 -8.98 -6.99
N PHE A 200 6.79 -9.17 -8.12
CA PHE A 200 7.45 -9.59 -9.37
C PHE A 200 8.65 -8.69 -9.72
N PRO A 201 9.83 -9.21 -10.11
CA PRO A 201 10.17 -10.63 -10.27
C PRO A 201 10.74 -11.29 -9.00
N TRP A 202 10.72 -10.62 -7.84
CA TRP A 202 11.32 -11.03 -6.56
C TRP A 202 10.30 -11.65 -5.59
N GLN A 203 9.37 -12.47 -6.12
CA GLN A 203 8.30 -13.08 -5.30
C GLN A 203 8.87 -14.01 -4.23
N ASP A 204 9.89 -14.80 -4.57
CA ASP A 204 10.49 -15.77 -3.66
C ASP A 204 11.27 -15.07 -2.54
N GLU A 205 11.90 -13.93 -2.84
CA GLU A 205 12.55 -13.08 -1.84
C GLU A 205 11.52 -12.49 -0.88
N ALA A 206 10.41 -11.93 -1.38
CA ALA A 206 9.34 -11.39 -0.54
C ALA A 206 8.71 -12.47 0.37
N ILE A 207 8.45 -13.66 -0.18
CA ILE A 207 7.99 -14.82 0.58
C ILE A 207 9.01 -15.19 1.66
N SER A 208 10.30 -15.24 1.31
CA SER A 208 11.37 -15.59 2.24
C SER A 208 11.47 -14.59 3.39
N VAL A 209 11.42 -13.29 3.09
CA VAL A 209 11.41 -12.22 4.12
C VAL A 209 10.22 -12.37 5.05
N ALA A 210 9.01 -12.54 4.52
CA ALA A 210 7.81 -12.70 5.32
C ALA A 210 7.80 -14.01 6.14
N LEU A 211 8.39 -15.10 5.65
CA LEU A 211 8.56 -16.34 6.42
C LEU A 211 9.54 -16.18 7.57
N HIS A 212 10.63 -15.45 7.35
CA HIS A 212 11.69 -15.30 8.31
C HIS A 212 11.37 -14.28 9.42
N LYS A 213 10.58 -13.23 9.11
CA LYS A 213 10.29 -12.11 9.99
C LYS A 213 8.78 -12.02 10.29
N GLN A 214 8.43 -12.26 11.55
CA GLN A 214 7.01 -12.37 11.96
C GLN A 214 6.21 -11.07 11.83
N GLN A 215 6.86 -9.90 11.83
CA GLN A 215 6.25 -8.58 11.68
C GLN A 215 6.04 -8.17 10.22
N VAL A 216 6.46 -9.02 9.25
CA VAL A 216 6.35 -8.72 7.81
C VAL A 216 5.15 -9.42 7.21
N TYR A 217 4.32 -8.66 6.52
CA TYR A 217 3.13 -9.07 5.79
C TYR A 217 3.33 -8.88 4.29
N ILE A 218 2.49 -9.53 3.48
CA ILE A 218 2.41 -9.31 2.03
C ILE A 218 0.99 -8.92 1.68
N ASP A 219 0.77 -7.81 0.97
CA ASP A 219 -0.51 -7.56 0.33
C ASP A 219 -0.50 -8.05 -1.12
N LEU A 220 -1.67 -8.47 -1.60
CA LEU A 220 -1.83 -9.10 -2.91
C LEU A 220 -2.31 -8.11 -3.98
N SER A 221 -2.09 -6.82 -3.79
CA SER A 221 -2.53 -5.75 -4.70
C SER A 221 -1.73 -5.70 -6.01
N GLY A 222 -2.22 -4.89 -6.94
CA GLY A 222 -1.53 -4.59 -8.20
C GLY A 222 -1.49 -5.73 -9.23
N TRP A 223 -2.02 -6.89 -8.89
CA TRP A 223 -2.09 -8.09 -9.73
C TRP A 223 -3.46 -8.76 -9.63
N SER A 224 -3.99 -9.20 -10.76
CA SER A 224 -5.16 -10.08 -10.72
C SER A 224 -4.76 -11.45 -10.16
N PRO A 225 -5.54 -12.02 -9.19
CA PRO A 225 -5.27 -13.31 -8.58
C PRO A 225 -5.03 -14.47 -9.55
N LYS A 226 -5.58 -14.42 -10.76
CA LYS A 226 -5.36 -15.43 -11.80
C LYS A 226 -3.91 -15.53 -12.28
N TYR A 227 -3.08 -14.53 -12.00
CA TYR A 227 -1.66 -14.49 -12.39
C TYR A 227 -0.72 -14.73 -11.20
N PHE A 228 -1.26 -15.04 -10.02
CA PHE A 228 -0.40 -15.29 -8.86
C PHE A 228 0.48 -16.52 -9.07
N PRO A 229 1.77 -16.43 -8.74
CA PRO A 229 2.65 -17.58 -8.83
C PRO A 229 2.16 -18.69 -7.89
N PRO A 230 2.20 -19.98 -8.32
CA PRO A 230 1.76 -21.11 -7.47
C PRO A 230 2.47 -21.15 -6.12
N GLN A 231 3.73 -20.72 -6.06
CA GLN A 231 4.51 -20.62 -4.84
C GLN A 231 3.86 -19.68 -3.82
N LEU A 232 3.44 -18.48 -4.26
CA LEU A 232 2.77 -17.50 -3.39
C LEU A 232 1.45 -18.08 -2.85
N VAL A 233 0.63 -18.66 -3.71
CA VAL A 233 -0.64 -19.31 -3.32
C VAL A 233 -0.41 -20.43 -2.31
N ARG A 234 0.62 -21.26 -2.52
CA ARG A 234 1.00 -22.34 -1.59
C ARG A 234 1.33 -21.79 -0.20
N TYR A 235 2.18 -20.75 -0.10
CA TYR A 235 2.57 -20.19 1.19
C TYR A 235 1.44 -19.41 1.86
N ALA A 236 0.62 -18.71 1.10
CA ALA A 236 -0.59 -18.04 1.61
C ALA A 236 -1.61 -19.05 2.17
N ASN A 237 -1.68 -20.26 1.60
CA ASN A 237 -2.52 -21.35 2.10
C ASN A 237 -1.93 -22.09 3.32
N THR A 238 -0.70 -21.78 3.71
CA THR A 238 0.02 -22.56 4.76
C THR A 238 0.72 -21.63 5.76
N GLN A 239 2.03 -21.45 5.65
CA GLN A 239 2.84 -20.75 6.66
C GLN A 239 2.55 -19.26 6.76
N LEU A 240 2.11 -18.60 5.67
CA LEU A 240 1.79 -17.18 5.63
C LEU A 240 0.28 -16.89 5.73
N ARG A 241 -0.56 -17.89 6.05
CA ARG A 241 -2.02 -17.72 6.08
C ARG A 241 -2.50 -16.56 6.93
N ASP A 242 -1.76 -16.23 7.99
CA ASP A 242 -2.09 -15.15 8.92
C ASP A 242 -1.39 -13.81 8.60
N ARG A 243 -0.62 -13.75 7.51
CA ARG A 243 0.21 -12.58 7.14
C ARG A 243 0.10 -12.16 5.68
N VAL A 244 -0.88 -12.70 4.95
CA VAL A 244 -1.23 -12.26 3.60
C VAL A 244 -2.52 -11.45 3.67
N LEU A 245 -2.57 -10.33 2.95
CA LEU A 245 -3.61 -9.32 3.02
C LEU A 245 -4.26 -9.13 1.64
N PHE A 246 -5.53 -8.81 1.64
CA PHE A 246 -6.21 -8.32 0.45
C PHE A 246 -5.85 -6.87 0.19
N GLY A 247 -5.43 -6.57 -1.03
CA GLY A 247 -5.28 -5.25 -1.59
C GLY A 247 -5.65 -5.29 -3.07
N SER A 248 -6.31 -4.27 -3.58
CA SER A 248 -6.66 -4.20 -5.01
C SER A 248 -5.67 -3.37 -5.83
N ASP A 249 -5.10 -2.34 -5.24
CA ASP A 249 -4.38 -1.28 -5.94
C ASP A 249 -5.36 -0.36 -6.71
N PHE A 250 -6.55 -0.14 -6.11
CA PHE A 250 -7.54 0.78 -6.66
C PHE A 250 -6.92 2.18 -6.83
N PRO A 251 -7.13 2.87 -7.97
CA PRO A 251 -8.10 2.60 -9.03
C PRO A 251 -7.59 1.74 -10.19
N LEU A 252 -6.32 1.31 -10.19
CA LEU A 252 -5.72 0.57 -11.30
C LEU A 252 -6.38 -0.81 -11.50
N ILE A 253 -6.71 -1.48 -10.40
CA ILE A 253 -7.53 -2.70 -10.39
C ILE A 253 -8.69 -2.46 -9.43
N THR A 254 -9.93 -2.64 -9.91
CA THR A 254 -11.08 -2.51 -9.04
C THR A 254 -11.18 -3.72 -8.09
N PRO A 255 -11.63 -3.53 -6.82
CA PRO A 255 -11.87 -4.64 -5.91
C PRO A 255 -12.88 -5.64 -6.47
N ASP A 256 -13.89 -5.21 -7.22
CA ASP A 256 -14.85 -6.11 -7.86
C ASP A 256 -14.16 -7.10 -8.81
N ARG A 257 -13.27 -6.61 -9.67
CA ARG A 257 -12.48 -7.44 -10.58
C ARG A 257 -11.54 -8.37 -9.81
N TRP A 258 -10.84 -7.82 -8.80
CA TRP A 258 -9.91 -8.59 -8.00
C TRP A 258 -10.62 -9.73 -7.26
N LEU A 259 -11.76 -9.45 -6.61
CA LEU A 259 -12.55 -10.43 -5.87
C LEU A 259 -13.13 -11.52 -6.79
N ALA A 260 -13.59 -11.16 -7.98
CA ALA A 260 -14.06 -12.13 -8.97
C ALA A 260 -12.96 -13.12 -9.39
N ASP A 261 -11.75 -12.63 -9.63
CA ASP A 261 -10.58 -13.46 -9.97
C ASP A 261 -10.11 -14.28 -8.75
N PHE A 262 -10.15 -13.70 -7.53
CA PHE A 262 -9.81 -14.38 -6.28
C PHE A 262 -10.76 -15.55 -5.98
N ALA A 263 -12.03 -15.42 -6.27
CA ALA A 263 -13.00 -16.49 -6.10
C ALA A 263 -12.66 -17.76 -6.93
N GLN A 264 -11.94 -17.59 -8.04
CA GLN A 264 -11.52 -18.69 -8.93
C GLN A 264 -10.08 -19.17 -8.65
N ALA A 265 -9.32 -18.45 -7.84
CA ALA A 265 -7.94 -18.82 -7.52
C ALA A 265 -7.88 -19.95 -6.49
N ASP A 266 -6.78 -20.72 -6.48
CA ASP A 266 -6.60 -21.93 -5.66
C ASP A 266 -6.25 -21.61 -4.19
N PHE A 267 -7.09 -20.76 -3.56
CA PHE A 267 -7.01 -20.52 -2.12
C PHE A 267 -8.00 -21.42 -1.37
N LYS A 268 -7.55 -21.97 -0.24
CA LYS A 268 -8.40 -22.77 0.64
C LYS A 268 -9.51 -21.93 1.26
N ASP A 269 -10.68 -22.53 1.44
CA ASP A 269 -11.86 -21.84 1.97
C ASP A 269 -11.61 -21.23 3.36
N GLU A 270 -10.87 -21.91 4.23
CA GLU A 270 -10.52 -21.41 5.56
C GLU A 270 -9.51 -20.26 5.56
N VAL A 271 -8.80 -20.06 4.45
CA VAL A 271 -7.80 -18.97 4.31
C VAL A 271 -8.41 -17.70 3.71
N ARG A 272 -9.45 -17.84 2.90
CA ARG A 272 -10.10 -16.69 2.23
C ARG A 272 -10.57 -15.59 3.19
N PRO A 273 -11.28 -15.89 4.30
CA PRO A 273 -11.66 -14.83 5.26
C PRO A 273 -10.45 -14.18 5.94
N LEU A 274 -9.37 -14.93 6.15
CA LEU A 274 -8.14 -14.39 6.72
C LEU A 274 -7.54 -13.33 5.80
N ILE A 275 -7.39 -13.66 4.50
CA ILE A 275 -6.83 -12.75 3.49
C ILE A 275 -7.74 -11.54 3.30
N LEU A 276 -9.05 -11.75 3.15
CA LEU A 276 -9.99 -10.69 2.82
C LEU A 276 -10.20 -9.69 3.97
N LYS A 277 -10.07 -10.14 5.23
CA LYS A 277 -10.47 -9.29 6.37
C LYS A 277 -9.66 -9.49 7.64
N GLU A 278 -9.60 -10.73 8.17
CA GLU A 278 -9.18 -10.96 9.56
C GLU A 278 -7.71 -10.58 9.80
N ASN A 279 -6.84 -10.78 8.81
CA ASN A 279 -5.43 -10.39 8.90
C ASN A 279 -5.29 -8.87 8.99
N ALA A 280 -6.05 -8.13 8.18
CA ALA A 280 -6.06 -6.67 8.22
C ALA A 280 -6.66 -6.13 9.53
N VAL A 281 -7.71 -6.77 10.08
CA VAL A 281 -8.27 -6.42 11.39
C VAL A 281 -7.20 -6.50 12.48
N ARG A 282 -6.37 -7.56 12.48
CA ARG A 282 -5.28 -7.72 13.45
C ARG A 282 -4.18 -6.71 13.24
N LEU A 283 -3.72 -6.55 11.99
CA LEU A 283 -2.64 -5.61 11.63
C LEU A 283 -2.98 -4.18 12.01
N LEU A 284 -4.23 -3.77 11.75
CA LEU A 284 -4.69 -2.39 11.96
C LEU A 284 -5.26 -2.14 13.38
N GLY A 285 -5.35 -3.18 14.22
CA GLY A 285 -5.88 -3.04 15.58
C GLY A 285 -7.33 -2.53 15.60
N LEU A 286 -8.21 -3.12 14.76
CA LEU A 286 -9.60 -2.66 14.62
C LEU A 286 -10.57 -3.31 15.61
N ARG A 287 -10.12 -4.16 16.52
CA ARG A 287 -10.91 -4.78 17.60
C ARG A 287 -10.46 -4.26 18.95
#